data_2723b9fac0080299b7ba76b840589b79
#
_entry.id   2723b9fac0080299b7ba76b840589b79
#
_cell.length_a   1.000
_cell.length_b   1.000
_cell.length_c   1.000
_cell.angle_alpha   90.00
_cell.angle_beta   90.00
_cell.angle_gamma   90.00
#
_symmetry.space_group_name_H-M   'P 1'
#
loop_
_entity.id
_entity.type
_entity.pdbx_description
1 polymer ?
#
loop_
_entity_poly.entity_id
_entity_poly.type
_entity_poly.pdbx_seq_one_letter_code
_entity_poly.pdbx_strand_id
1 'polypeptide(L)'
;MKHYPRYSLETLAKRIVLANGAFPQAPLPLALIDRWVAGAEGYSLTCCDGGVNKLRQYTERLPDAVVGDLDSTAPELRQLLADRTHHSPDQETNDLTKTMRYLHANYGPSAITLLGASGGREDHLLANLALLPTYAPLVDELVMLTDEGYFLLITEPSLVEVEPGQQLSVFDFYRQPLTFRGVRWPLEAHTLPELSSGSLNCATAPEVYLEAERPLLLYVANL
;
A
#
# COMPACT_ATOMS: atom_id res chain seq x y z
N MET A 1 -3.67 7.48 19.88
CA MET A 1 -3.07 8.35 18.86
C MET A 1 -1.84 7.65 18.33
N LYS A 2 -1.82 7.36 17.07
CA LYS A 2 -0.74 6.64 16.39
C LYS A 2 0.30 7.65 15.86
N HIS A 3 1.57 7.24 15.87
CA HIS A 3 2.66 8.05 15.33
C HIS A 3 3.31 7.28 14.18
N TYR A 4 3.38 7.89 13.01
CA TYR A 4 3.99 7.33 11.82
C TYR A 4 5.30 8.07 11.51
N PRO A 5 6.43 7.35 11.46
CA PRO A 5 7.71 7.95 11.11
C PRO A 5 7.75 8.32 9.63
N ARG A 6 8.74 9.08 9.24
CA ARG A 6 9.10 9.19 7.81
C ARG A 6 9.49 7.82 7.29
N TYR A 7 8.89 7.43 6.17
CA TYR A 7 9.18 6.13 5.59
C TYR A 7 10.52 6.11 4.87
N SER A 8 11.30 5.12 5.21
CA SER A 8 12.61 4.79 4.67
C SER A 8 12.73 3.26 4.55
N LEU A 9 13.83 2.77 4.05
CA LEU A 9 14.09 1.32 4.00
C LEU A 9 14.07 0.66 5.39
N GLU A 10 14.40 1.40 6.45
CA GLU A 10 14.44 0.91 7.83
C GLU A 10 13.07 0.95 8.53
N THR A 11 12.20 1.88 8.12
CA THR A 11 10.89 2.11 8.78
C THR A 11 9.72 1.46 8.04
N LEU A 12 9.87 1.16 6.74
CA LEU A 12 8.86 0.43 5.98
C LEU A 12 8.71 -1.01 6.46
N ALA A 13 7.49 -1.52 6.40
CA ALA A 13 7.19 -2.90 6.76
C ALA A 13 7.94 -3.88 5.84
N LYS A 14 8.57 -4.89 6.46
CA LYS A 14 9.33 -5.94 5.77
C LYS A 14 8.43 -7.01 5.12
N ARG A 15 7.13 -7.00 5.41
CA ARG A 15 6.13 -7.83 4.73
C ARG A 15 5.66 -7.11 3.49
N ILE A 16 6.07 -7.60 2.34
CA ILE A 16 5.85 -6.99 1.04
C ILE A 16 4.73 -7.73 0.31
N VAL A 17 3.77 -6.97 -0.21
CA VAL A 17 2.79 -7.45 -1.20
C VAL A 17 3.15 -6.83 -2.54
N LEU A 18 3.31 -7.65 -3.58
CA LEU A 18 3.53 -7.19 -4.95
C LEU A 18 2.29 -7.46 -5.78
N ALA A 19 1.55 -6.41 -6.11
CA ALA A 19 0.39 -6.47 -6.99
C ALA A 19 0.80 -6.53 -8.47
N ASN A 20 -0.19 -6.72 -9.37
CA ASN A 20 0.04 -6.92 -10.81
C ASN A 20 0.01 -5.61 -11.63
N GLY A 21 0.20 -4.41 -11.03
CA GLY A 21 0.41 -3.13 -11.73
C GLY A 21 1.83 -3.00 -12.30
N ALA A 22 2.33 -1.79 -12.53
CA ALA A 22 3.71 -1.62 -12.97
C ALA A 22 4.71 -2.12 -11.92
N PHE A 23 5.77 -2.79 -12.37
CA PHE A 23 6.87 -3.14 -11.47
C PHE A 23 7.60 -1.85 -11.05
N PRO A 24 7.93 -1.69 -9.76
CA PRO A 24 8.58 -0.47 -9.27
C PRO A 24 9.89 -0.16 -9.98
N GLN A 25 10.19 1.13 -10.12
CA GLN A 25 11.42 1.62 -10.74
C GLN A 25 12.19 2.58 -9.82
N ALA A 26 11.53 3.22 -8.86
CA ALA A 26 12.19 4.12 -7.92
C ALA A 26 13.13 3.38 -6.95
N PRO A 27 14.18 4.06 -6.43
CA PRO A 27 15.19 3.43 -5.59
C PRO A 27 14.64 2.77 -4.32
N LEU A 28 13.70 3.39 -3.62
CA LEU A 28 13.21 2.89 -2.33
C LEU A 28 12.40 1.59 -2.46
N PRO A 29 11.37 1.48 -3.33
CA PRO A 29 10.67 0.21 -3.53
C PRO A 29 11.56 -0.89 -4.10
N LEU A 30 12.53 -0.57 -4.99
CA LEU A 30 13.50 -1.55 -5.47
C LEU A 30 14.41 -2.05 -4.34
N ALA A 31 14.90 -1.18 -3.47
CA ALA A 31 15.73 -1.57 -2.33
C ALA A 31 15.00 -2.52 -1.36
N LEU A 32 13.69 -2.38 -1.17
CA LEU A 32 12.89 -3.34 -0.39
C LEU A 32 12.89 -4.73 -1.04
N ILE A 33 12.67 -4.80 -2.36
CA ILE A 33 12.72 -6.06 -3.12
C ILE A 33 14.13 -6.65 -3.03
N ASP A 34 15.17 -5.85 -3.17
CA ASP A 34 16.57 -6.30 -3.09
C ASP A 34 16.93 -6.86 -1.71
N ARG A 35 16.43 -6.25 -0.62
CA ARG A 35 16.57 -6.81 0.73
C ARG A 35 15.93 -8.19 0.85
N TRP A 36 14.73 -8.34 0.30
CA TRP A 36 14.08 -9.65 0.24
C TRP A 36 14.87 -10.62 -0.65
N VAL A 37 15.31 -10.22 -1.85
CA VAL A 37 16.14 -11.06 -2.75
C VAL A 37 17.41 -11.54 -2.05
N ALA A 38 18.07 -10.69 -1.30
CA ALA A 38 19.28 -11.01 -0.54
C ALA A 38 19.02 -11.92 0.68
N GLY A 39 17.76 -12.24 0.99
CA GLY A 39 17.41 -13.07 2.16
C GLY A 39 17.55 -12.34 3.48
N ALA A 40 17.43 -11.02 3.50
CA ALA A 40 17.53 -10.24 4.72
C ALA A 40 16.46 -10.67 5.74
N GLU A 41 16.84 -10.72 7.01
CA GLU A 41 16.00 -11.23 8.09
C GLU A 41 14.69 -10.46 8.24
N GLY A 42 13.59 -11.21 8.35
CA GLY A 42 12.24 -10.68 8.56
C GLY A 42 11.54 -10.23 7.28
N TYR A 43 12.22 -10.19 6.12
CA TYR A 43 11.60 -9.86 4.84
C TYR A 43 10.82 -11.05 4.28
N SER A 44 9.58 -10.77 3.84
CA SER A 44 8.75 -11.70 3.09
C SER A 44 8.07 -11.00 1.92
N LEU A 45 7.84 -11.72 0.81
CA LEU A 45 7.18 -11.18 -0.37
C LEU A 45 6.10 -12.14 -0.87
N THR A 46 4.86 -11.64 -0.93
CA THR A 46 3.70 -12.32 -1.49
C THR A 46 3.26 -11.61 -2.77
N CYS A 47 3.08 -12.35 -3.86
CA CYS A 47 2.56 -11.80 -5.11
C CYS A 47 1.04 -11.97 -5.20
N CYS A 48 0.36 -10.94 -5.73
CA CYS A 48 -1.00 -11.07 -6.23
C CYS A 48 -0.95 -11.63 -7.65
N ASP A 49 -1.45 -12.82 -7.87
CA ASP A 49 -1.54 -13.52 -9.17
C ASP A 49 -0.40 -13.16 -10.14
N GLY A 50 -0.71 -12.51 -11.26
CA GLY A 50 0.24 -12.15 -12.33
C GLY A 50 1.41 -11.25 -11.92
N GLY A 51 1.42 -10.67 -10.71
CA GLY A 51 2.56 -9.93 -10.17
C GLY A 51 3.85 -10.74 -10.16
N VAL A 52 3.74 -12.06 -10.00
CA VAL A 52 4.89 -12.97 -10.05
C VAL A 52 5.59 -13.00 -11.40
N ASN A 53 4.89 -12.77 -12.52
CA ASN A 53 5.51 -12.73 -13.85
C ASN A 53 6.53 -11.59 -13.96
N LYS A 54 6.21 -10.43 -13.36
CA LYS A 54 7.08 -9.25 -13.33
C LYS A 54 8.24 -9.44 -12.37
N LEU A 55 7.99 -10.04 -11.21
CA LEU A 55 9.04 -10.40 -10.25
C LEU A 55 10.09 -11.33 -10.91
N ARG A 56 9.66 -12.32 -11.70
CA ARG A 56 10.55 -13.25 -12.40
C ARG A 56 11.42 -12.62 -13.48
N GLN A 57 11.03 -11.46 -14.00
CA GLN A 57 11.89 -10.68 -14.91
C GLN A 57 13.00 -9.94 -14.14
N TYR A 58 12.80 -9.70 -12.85
CA TYR A 58 13.74 -8.98 -11.99
C TYR A 58 14.70 -9.93 -11.25
N THR A 59 14.22 -11.07 -10.77
CA THR A 59 15.01 -12.02 -9.95
C THR A 59 14.62 -13.48 -10.17
N GLU A 60 15.59 -14.38 -9.96
CA GLU A 60 15.37 -15.82 -9.93
C GLU A 60 14.79 -16.31 -8.58
N ARG A 61 14.81 -15.49 -7.52
CA ARG A 61 14.21 -15.86 -6.24
C ARG A 61 12.68 -15.94 -6.38
N LEU A 62 12.12 -17.07 -5.94
CA LEU A 62 10.67 -17.29 -5.93
C LEU A 62 10.02 -16.58 -4.73
N PRO A 63 8.83 -15.98 -4.89
CA PRO A 63 8.09 -15.36 -3.77
C PRO A 63 7.75 -16.40 -2.70
N ASP A 64 7.46 -15.91 -1.50
CA ASP A 64 7.07 -16.78 -0.38
C ASP A 64 5.66 -17.36 -0.59
N ALA A 65 4.78 -16.60 -1.27
CA ALA A 65 3.45 -17.06 -1.69
C ALA A 65 2.99 -16.33 -2.97
N VAL A 66 2.07 -16.96 -3.71
CA VAL A 66 1.28 -16.35 -4.80
C VAL A 66 -0.19 -16.60 -4.49
N VAL A 67 -1.00 -15.54 -4.50
CA VAL A 67 -2.43 -15.58 -4.14
C VAL A 67 -3.27 -15.01 -5.28
N GLY A 68 -4.30 -15.74 -5.70
CA GLY A 68 -5.22 -15.34 -6.76
C GLY A 68 -5.93 -16.52 -7.38
N ASP A 69 -6.61 -16.31 -8.52
CA ASP A 69 -7.19 -17.40 -9.34
C ASP A 69 -6.17 -17.98 -10.32
N LEU A 70 -5.00 -17.35 -10.45
CA LEU A 70 -3.85 -17.75 -11.26
C LEU A 70 -4.08 -17.72 -12.78
N ASP A 71 -5.11 -17.03 -13.22
CA ASP A 71 -5.40 -16.92 -14.64
C ASP A 71 -4.36 -16.05 -15.36
N SER A 72 -3.79 -15.06 -14.69
CA SER A 72 -2.73 -14.18 -15.19
C SER A 72 -1.31 -14.71 -14.94
N THR A 73 -1.13 -15.79 -14.16
CA THR A 73 0.19 -16.41 -13.92
C THR A 73 0.61 -17.28 -15.10
N ALA A 74 1.83 -17.12 -15.60
CA ALA A 74 2.38 -17.90 -16.70
C ALA A 74 2.38 -19.41 -16.38
N PRO A 75 2.01 -20.29 -17.34
CA PRO A 75 1.88 -21.74 -17.10
C PRO A 75 3.14 -22.39 -16.50
N GLU A 76 4.31 -21.96 -16.92
CA GLU A 76 5.60 -22.47 -16.44
C GLU A 76 5.81 -22.12 -14.96
N LEU A 77 5.37 -20.92 -14.56
CA LEU A 77 5.46 -20.47 -13.17
C LEU A 77 4.43 -21.17 -12.28
N ARG A 78 3.23 -21.50 -12.78
CA ARG A 78 2.24 -22.26 -12.00
C ARG A 78 2.79 -23.61 -11.53
N GLN A 79 3.51 -24.31 -12.41
CA GLN A 79 4.14 -25.58 -12.04
C GLN A 79 5.28 -25.39 -11.04
N LEU A 80 6.13 -24.37 -11.26
CA LEU A 80 7.26 -24.05 -10.39
C LEU A 80 6.86 -23.61 -8.99
N LEU A 81 5.68 -22.99 -8.86
CA LEU A 81 5.15 -22.38 -7.63
C LEU A 81 4.04 -23.21 -6.99
N ALA A 82 3.81 -24.44 -7.43
CA ALA A 82 2.66 -25.24 -7.00
C ALA A 82 2.54 -25.38 -5.47
N ASP A 83 3.66 -25.46 -4.76
CA ASP A 83 3.74 -25.55 -3.29
C ASP A 83 3.62 -24.20 -2.56
N ARG A 84 3.64 -23.09 -3.30
CA ARG A 84 3.56 -21.70 -2.78
C ARG A 84 2.30 -20.96 -3.24
N THR A 85 1.47 -21.64 -4.00
CA THR A 85 0.27 -21.09 -4.60
C THR A 85 -0.94 -21.29 -3.69
N HIS A 86 -1.66 -20.20 -3.44
CA HIS A 86 -2.91 -20.19 -2.71
C HIS A 86 -4.04 -19.79 -3.66
N HIS A 87 -4.62 -20.82 -4.30
CA HIS A 87 -5.70 -20.64 -5.26
C HIS A 87 -6.98 -20.17 -4.58
N SER A 88 -7.51 -19.03 -5.01
CA SER A 88 -8.78 -18.47 -4.57
C SER A 88 -9.67 -18.23 -5.80
N PRO A 89 -10.62 -19.13 -6.09
CA PRO A 89 -11.46 -19.07 -7.28
C PRO A 89 -12.57 -18.02 -7.20
N ASP A 90 -12.68 -17.30 -6.08
CA ASP A 90 -13.64 -16.24 -5.87
C ASP A 90 -13.50 -15.16 -6.97
N GLN A 91 -14.59 -14.88 -7.69
CA GLN A 91 -14.68 -13.86 -8.74
C GLN A 91 -15.32 -12.55 -8.24
N GLU A 92 -15.81 -12.52 -6.99
CA GLU A 92 -16.44 -11.34 -6.39
C GLU A 92 -15.41 -10.34 -5.87
N THR A 93 -14.16 -10.79 -5.62
CA THR A 93 -13.09 -9.95 -5.09
C THR A 93 -11.83 -9.99 -5.98
N ASN A 94 -11.13 -8.87 -6.05
CA ASN A 94 -9.85 -8.81 -6.77
C ASN A 94 -8.71 -9.52 -6.00
N ASP A 95 -7.62 -9.82 -6.68
CA ASP A 95 -6.50 -10.58 -6.10
C ASP A 95 -5.80 -9.85 -4.97
N LEU A 96 -5.79 -8.51 -4.97
CA LEU A 96 -5.28 -7.74 -3.84
C LEU A 96 -6.09 -8.04 -2.57
N THR A 97 -7.42 -8.03 -2.65
CA THR A 97 -8.29 -8.36 -1.51
C THR A 97 -8.11 -9.81 -1.06
N LYS A 98 -7.99 -10.76 -2.00
CA LYS A 98 -7.69 -12.17 -1.70
C LYS A 98 -6.36 -12.28 -0.94
N THR A 99 -5.33 -11.57 -1.41
CA THR A 99 -3.99 -11.54 -0.79
C THR A 99 -4.01 -10.94 0.61
N MET A 100 -4.70 -9.82 0.82
CA MET A 100 -4.83 -9.20 2.15
C MET A 100 -5.55 -10.13 3.14
N ARG A 101 -6.63 -10.80 2.73
CA ARG A 101 -7.34 -11.80 3.54
C ARG A 101 -6.46 -13.02 3.84
N TYR A 102 -5.71 -13.51 2.86
CA TYR A 102 -4.75 -14.60 3.05
C TYR A 102 -3.69 -14.25 4.10
N LEU A 103 -3.08 -13.07 4.00
CA LEU A 103 -2.09 -12.63 4.98
C LEU A 103 -2.68 -12.49 6.37
N HIS A 104 -3.85 -11.88 6.49
CA HIS A 104 -4.55 -11.78 7.78
C HIS A 104 -4.87 -13.15 8.39
N ALA A 105 -5.38 -14.09 7.61
CA ALA A 105 -5.74 -15.43 8.06
C ALA A 105 -4.52 -16.23 8.57
N ASN A 106 -3.34 -16.03 7.97
CA ASN A 106 -2.13 -16.79 8.31
C ASN A 106 -1.26 -16.13 9.38
N TYR A 107 -1.32 -14.78 9.50
CA TYR A 107 -0.39 -14.02 10.34
C TYR A 107 -1.06 -13.05 11.30
N GLY A 108 -2.40 -12.90 11.23
CA GLY A 108 -3.13 -11.86 11.94
C GLY A 108 -2.89 -10.47 11.34
N PRO A 109 -3.41 -9.41 12.00
CA PRO A 109 -3.09 -8.04 11.63
C PRO A 109 -1.58 -7.83 11.65
N SER A 110 -1.06 -7.14 10.65
CA SER A 110 0.37 -6.88 10.53
C SER A 110 0.65 -5.63 9.69
N ALA A 111 1.83 -5.06 9.84
CA ALA A 111 2.29 -4.00 8.97
C ALA A 111 2.66 -4.54 7.58
N ILE A 112 2.19 -3.89 6.52
CA ILE A 112 2.36 -4.31 5.12
C ILE A 112 2.84 -3.14 4.26
N THR A 113 3.85 -3.39 3.42
CA THR A 113 4.22 -2.51 2.31
C THR A 113 3.69 -3.10 1.01
N LEU A 114 2.76 -2.38 0.37
CA LEU A 114 2.14 -2.75 -0.91
C LEU A 114 2.90 -2.08 -2.05
N LEU A 115 3.40 -2.86 -2.99
CA LEU A 115 4.09 -2.45 -4.20
C LEU A 115 3.30 -2.86 -5.45
N GLY A 116 3.54 -2.18 -6.57
CA GLY A 116 2.98 -2.57 -7.86
C GLY A 116 1.45 -2.49 -7.95
N ALA A 117 0.80 -1.70 -7.10
CA ALA A 117 -0.65 -1.48 -7.14
C ALA A 117 -1.07 -0.26 -8.00
N SER A 118 -0.09 0.38 -8.66
CA SER A 118 -0.26 1.52 -9.58
C SER A 118 0.48 1.29 -10.90
N GLY A 119 0.41 2.26 -11.83
CA GLY A 119 1.19 2.28 -13.07
C GLY A 119 0.77 1.22 -14.11
N GLY A 120 -0.42 0.65 -13.99
CA GLY A 120 -1.03 -0.22 -14.98
C GLY A 120 -2.28 0.42 -15.56
N ARG A 121 -3.38 -0.32 -15.60
CA ARG A 121 -4.70 0.21 -15.97
C ARG A 121 -5.20 1.18 -14.89
N GLU A 122 -5.72 2.33 -15.30
CA GLU A 122 -6.20 3.41 -14.43
C GLU A 122 -7.42 2.98 -13.60
N ASP A 123 -8.30 2.15 -14.17
CA ASP A 123 -9.46 1.60 -13.47
C ASP A 123 -9.06 0.67 -12.31
N HIS A 124 -7.98 -0.10 -12.48
CA HIS A 124 -7.40 -0.92 -11.39
C HIS A 124 -6.77 -0.05 -10.30
N LEU A 125 -6.05 1.04 -10.68
CA LEU A 125 -5.52 1.98 -9.69
C LEU A 125 -6.64 2.59 -8.85
N LEU A 126 -7.70 3.09 -9.52
CA LEU A 126 -8.84 3.69 -8.83
C LEU A 126 -9.53 2.68 -7.89
N ALA A 127 -9.75 1.45 -8.36
CA ALA A 127 -10.31 0.37 -7.55
C ALA A 127 -9.42 0.03 -6.36
N ASN A 128 -8.10 -0.10 -6.55
CA ASN A 128 -7.16 -0.39 -5.49
C ASN A 128 -7.18 0.71 -4.41
N LEU A 129 -7.14 2.01 -4.80
CA LEU A 129 -7.21 3.11 -3.85
C LEU A 129 -8.53 3.11 -3.05
N ALA A 130 -9.67 2.84 -3.70
CA ALA A 130 -10.95 2.75 -3.02
C ALA A 130 -11.04 1.56 -2.04
N LEU A 131 -10.28 0.48 -2.27
CA LEU A 131 -10.23 -0.69 -1.41
C LEU A 131 -9.32 -0.53 -0.19
N LEU A 132 -8.25 0.28 -0.26
CA LEU A 132 -7.29 0.41 0.85
C LEU A 132 -7.96 0.71 2.20
N PRO A 133 -8.94 1.65 2.31
CA PRO A 133 -9.64 1.90 3.57
C PRO A 133 -10.41 0.68 4.12
N THR A 134 -10.85 -0.23 3.26
CA THR A 134 -11.58 -1.43 3.65
C THR A 134 -10.69 -2.48 4.30
N TYR A 135 -9.37 -2.36 4.13
CA TYR A 135 -8.39 -3.27 4.73
C TYR A 135 -8.01 -2.90 6.17
N ALA A 136 -8.52 -1.77 6.71
CA ALA A 136 -8.24 -1.36 8.08
C ALA A 136 -8.40 -2.47 9.14
N PRO A 137 -9.43 -3.35 9.11
CA PRO A 137 -9.54 -4.43 10.08
C PRO A 137 -8.56 -5.60 9.84
N LEU A 138 -7.85 -5.62 8.72
CA LEU A 138 -6.95 -6.72 8.35
C LEU A 138 -5.47 -6.42 8.64
N VAL A 139 -5.12 -5.16 8.92
CA VAL A 139 -3.73 -4.71 9.02
C VAL A 139 -3.50 -3.85 10.28
N ASP A 140 -2.29 -3.86 10.81
CA ASP A 140 -1.84 -2.88 11.80
C ASP A 140 -1.37 -1.59 11.13
N GLU A 141 -0.80 -1.70 9.94
CA GLU A 141 -0.31 -0.60 9.13
C GLU A 141 -0.32 -1.00 7.65
N LEU A 142 -0.71 -0.09 6.78
CA LEU A 142 -0.65 -0.29 5.32
C LEU A 142 -0.07 0.94 4.64
N VAL A 143 1.04 0.74 3.96
CA VAL A 143 1.68 1.73 3.09
C VAL A 143 1.66 1.19 1.65
N MET A 144 0.96 1.85 0.74
CA MET A 144 1.08 1.60 -0.68
C MET A 144 2.18 2.52 -1.24
N LEU A 145 3.36 1.96 -1.46
CA LEU A 145 4.51 2.68 -1.96
C LEU A 145 4.51 2.68 -3.49
N THR A 146 4.70 3.85 -4.09
CA THR A 146 4.79 4.09 -5.53
C THR A 146 6.13 4.70 -5.90
N ASP A 147 6.38 4.92 -7.19
CA ASP A 147 7.58 5.61 -7.64
C ASP A 147 7.56 7.13 -7.36
N GLU A 148 6.37 7.72 -7.15
CA GLU A 148 6.17 9.16 -6.96
C GLU A 148 5.90 9.55 -5.49
N GLY A 149 5.75 8.58 -4.59
CA GLY A 149 5.40 8.81 -3.19
C GLY A 149 4.73 7.59 -2.56
N TYR A 150 3.91 7.80 -1.54
CA TYR A 150 3.19 6.70 -0.91
C TYR A 150 1.81 7.13 -0.43
N PHE A 151 0.89 6.16 -0.39
CA PHE A 151 -0.38 6.28 0.32
C PHE A 151 -0.27 5.57 1.66
N LEU A 152 -0.61 6.28 2.74
CA LEU A 152 -0.68 5.75 4.09
C LEU A 152 -2.13 5.61 4.51
N LEU A 153 -2.51 4.44 4.99
CA LEU A 153 -3.83 4.20 5.58
C LEU A 153 -3.87 4.73 7.02
N ILE A 154 -4.70 5.75 7.26
CA ILE A 154 -4.95 6.33 8.56
C ILE A 154 -6.24 5.75 9.12
N THR A 155 -6.17 5.09 10.28
CA THR A 155 -7.30 4.36 10.90
C THR A 155 -7.72 4.92 12.27
N GLU A 156 -6.95 5.82 12.82
CA GLU A 156 -7.16 6.47 14.13
C GLU A 156 -6.50 7.86 14.14
N PRO A 157 -6.76 8.71 15.14
CA PRO A 157 -6.06 10.00 15.29
C PRO A 157 -4.54 9.80 15.27
N SER A 158 -3.85 10.49 14.37
CA SER A 158 -2.45 10.19 14.04
C SER A 158 -1.61 11.45 13.85
N LEU A 159 -0.33 11.34 14.22
CA LEU A 159 0.75 12.24 13.80
C LEU A 159 1.58 11.52 12.73
N VAL A 160 1.90 12.22 11.65
CA VAL A 160 2.73 11.70 10.55
C VAL A 160 3.91 12.63 10.35
N GLU A 161 5.13 12.10 10.49
CA GLU A 161 6.37 12.84 10.20
C GLU A 161 6.50 13.11 8.70
N VAL A 162 6.76 14.37 8.36
CA VAL A 162 6.92 14.84 6.98
C VAL A 162 8.02 15.91 6.91
N GLU A 163 8.41 16.31 5.71
CA GLU A 163 9.27 17.50 5.54
C GLU A 163 8.42 18.76 5.34
N PRO A 164 8.75 19.88 6.00
CA PRO A 164 8.15 21.15 5.65
C PRO A 164 8.33 21.46 4.16
N GLY A 165 7.24 21.82 3.47
CA GLY A 165 7.21 22.01 2.03
C GLY A 165 6.79 20.77 1.23
N GLN A 166 6.73 19.60 1.84
CA GLN A 166 6.32 18.36 1.17
C GLN A 166 4.85 18.42 0.75
N GLN A 167 4.56 18.00 -0.48
CA GLN A 167 3.19 17.92 -0.99
C GLN A 167 2.44 16.75 -0.36
N LEU A 168 1.21 17.04 0.07
CA LEU A 168 0.33 16.09 0.73
C LEU A 168 -1.07 16.15 0.11
N SER A 169 -1.75 15.01 0.06
CA SER A 169 -3.16 14.95 -0.30
C SER A 169 -3.91 14.01 0.64
N VAL A 170 -5.07 14.42 1.12
CA VAL A 170 -5.94 13.55 1.91
C VAL A 170 -7.16 13.14 1.09
N PHE A 171 -7.49 11.85 1.11
CA PHE A 171 -8.62 11.27 0.39
C PHE A 171 -9.56 10.60 1.37
N ASP A 172 -10.79 11.10 1.42
CA ASP A 172 -11.88 10.55 2.23
C ASP A 172 -12.96 9.93 1.32
N PHE A 173 -13.10 8.62 1.40
CA PHE A 173 -14.09 7.86 0.62
C PHE A 173 -15.46 7.77 1.30
N TYR A 174 -15.63 8.35 2.50
CA TYR A 174 -16.82 8.19 3.32
C TYR A 174 -17.61 9.48 3.52
N ARG A 175 -17.09 10.62 3.07
CA ARG A 175 -17.69 11.97 3.22
C ARG A 175 -18.03 12.27 4.67
N GLN A 176 -17.01 12.24 5.51
CA GLN A 176 -17.10 12.48 6.95
C GLN A 176 -16.35 13.73 7.37
N PRO A 177 -16.64 14.31 8.55
CA PRO A 177 -15.79 15.32 9.12
C PRO A 177 -14.38 14.80 9.37
N LEU A 178 -13.36 15.54 8.93
CA LEU A 178 -11.96 15.23 9.20
C LEU A 178 -11.21 16.46 9.66
N THR A 179 -10.18 16.27 10.46
CA THR A 179 -9.23 17.29 10.89
C THR A 179 -7.87 17.02 10.27
N PHE A 180 -7.25 18.06 9.67
CA PHE A 180 -5.93 17.97 9.07
C PHE A 180 -5.14 19.23 9.41
N ARG A 181 -4.14 19.13 10.29
CA ARG A 181 -3.34 20.23 10.80
C ARG A 181 -1.86 20.08 10.43
N GLY A 182 -1.09 21.17 10.56
CA GLY A 182 0.32 21.19 10.18
C GLY A 182 0.53 21.39 8.68
N VAL A 183 -0.49 21.86 7.99
CA VAL A 183 -0.52 22.06 6.53
C VAL A 183 -0.93 23.48 6.16
N ARG A 184 -0.69 23.88 4.92
CA ARG A 184 -0.98 25.24 4.42
C ARG A 184 -2.49 25.56 4.45
N TRP A 185 -3.33 24.59 4.13
CA TRP A 185 -4.78 24.70 4.15
C TRP A 185 -5.35 23.71 5.18
N PRO A 186 -5.38 24.09 6.47
CA PRO A 186 -5.83 23.19 7.52
C PRO A 186 -7.35 22.96 7.43
N LEU A 187 -7.77 21.81 7.90
CA LEU A 187 -9.17 21.41 8.02
C LEU A 187 -9.48 21.15 9.50
N GLU A 188 -10.62 21.67 9.97
CA GLU A 188 -11.10 21.48 11.34
C GLU A 188 -12.52 20.92 11.30
N ALA A 189 -12.65 19.63 11.59
CA ALA A 189 -13.91 18.87 11.51
C ALA A 189 -14.69 19.18 10.21
N HIS A 190 -13.96 19.24 9.09
CA HIS A 190 -14.49 19.65 7.79
C HIS A 190 -14.78 18.43 6.91
N THR A 191 -15.97 18.39 6.31
CA THR A 191 -16.32 17.37 5.32
C THR A 191 -15.93 17.87 3.94
N LEU A 192 -15.04 17.13 3.26
CA LEU A 192 -14.64 17.44 1.89
C LEU A 192 -15.83 17.34 0.94
N PRO A 193 -16.14 18.38 0.15
CA PRO A 193 -17.26 18.33 -0.79
C PRO A 193 -17.05 17.29 -1.89
N GLU A 194 -15.80 17.14 -2.36
CA GLU A 194 -15.40 16.20 -3.40
C GLU A 194 -14.11 15.48 -3.00
N LEU A 195 -13.86 14.30 -3.56
CA LEU A 195 -12.63 13.53 -3.31
C LEU A 195 -11.36 14.32 -3.66
N SER A 196 -11.44 15.17 -4.68
CA SER A 196 -10.33 16.04 -5.12
C SER A 196 -10.05 17.22 -4.19
N SER A 197 -10.98 17.57 -3.30
CA SER A 197 -10.89 18.78 -2.46
C SER A 197 -9.80 18.69 -1.38
N GLY A 198 -9.32 17.49 -1.06
CA GLY A 198 -8.20 17.25 -0.13
C GLY A 198 -6.83 17.18 -0.81
N SER A 199 -6.75 17.40 -2.13
CA SER A 199 -5.51 17.25 -2.87
C SER A 199 -4.63 18.49 -2.84
N LEU A 200 -3.32 18.31 -3.13
CA LEU A 200 -2.32 19.36 -3.34
C LEU A 200 -2.12 20.30 -2.15
N ASN A 201 -2.28 19.82 -0.93
CA ASN A 201 -1.87 20.53 0.28
C ASN A 201 -0.34 20.49 0.45
N CYS A 202 0.20 21.18 1.42
CA CYS A 202 1.63 21.28 1.66
C CYS A 202 1.90 21.31 3.16
N ALA A 203 2.85 20.52 3.64
CA ALA A 203 3.28 20.53 5.03
C ALA A 203 3.89 21.86 5.41
N THR A 204 3.53 22.42 6.57
CA THR A 204 4.10 23.64 7.13
C THR A 204 4.89 23.37 8.42
N ALA A 205 4.85 22.14 8.90
CA ALA A 205 5.53 21.67 10.11
C ALA A 205 6.20 20.30 9.82
N PRO A 206 7.13 19.84 10.68
CA PRO A 206 7.77 18.54 10.52
C PRO A 206 6.84 17.35 10.81
N GLU A 207 5.65 17.62 11.34
CA GLU A 207 4.59 16.64 11.58
C GLU A 207 3.24 17.23 11.16
N VAL A 208 2.38 16.36 10.64
CA VAL A 208 0.99 16.69 10.35
C VAL A 208 0.07 15.82 11.20
N TYR A 209 -1.05 16.40 11.66
CA TYR A 209 -2.07 15.70 12.43
C TYR A 209 -3.27 15.40 11.56
N LEU A 210 -3.75 14.15 11.62
CA LEU A 210 -4.97 13.69 10.95
C LEU A 210 -5.89 12.99 11.94
N GLU A 211 -7.20 13.28 11.82
CA GLU A 211 -8.26 12.64 12.59
C GLU A 211 -9.52 12.52 11.75
N ALA A 212 -10.14 11.37 11.77
CA ALA A 212 -11.46 11.09 11.20
C ALA A 212 -12.06 9.88 11.92
N GLU A 213 -13.39 9.70 11.81
CA GLU A 213 -14.11 8.58 12.43
C GLU A 213 -13.84 7.25 11.70
N ARG A 214 -13.73 7.31 10.38
CA ARG A 214 -13.49 6.15 9.51
C ARG A 214 -12.15 6.27 8.80
N PRO A 215 -11.57 5.16 8.33
CA PRO A 215 -10.27 5.18 7.67
C PRO A 215 -10.20 6.13 6.47
N LEU A 216 -9.10 6.84 6.32
CA LEU A 216 -8.80 7.70 5.16
C LEU A 216 -7.39 7.43 4.63
N LEU A 217 -7.08 7.94 3.44
CA LEU A 217 -5.74 7.85 2.86
C LEU A 217 -5.05 9.20 2.90
N LEU A 218 -3.83 9.20 3.41
CA LEU A 218 -2.87 10.30 3.23
C LEU A 218 -1.90 9.92 2.12
N TYR A 219 -1.83 10.72 1.06
CA TYR A 219 -0.74 10.64 0.09
C TYR A 219 0.37 11.62 0.46
N VAL A 220 1.58 11.13 0.43
CA VAL A 220 2.81 11.91 0.67
C VAL A 220 3.67 11.77 -0.58
N ALA A 221 3.91 12.89 -1.29
CA ALA A 221 4.75 12.90 -2.47
C ALA A 221 6.23 12.75 -2.10
N ASN A 222 7.04 12.19 -3.00
CA ASN A 222 8.50 12.27 -2.90
C ASN A 222 8.95 13.75 -2.92
N LEU A 223 10.10 14.04 -2.32
CA LEU A 223 10.72 15.36 -2.35
C LEU A 223 11.49 15.57 -3.65
#